data_9113dea0a968a4a2b9a6b97b4bc911fb
#
_entry.id   9113dea0a968a4a2b9a6b97b4bc911fb
#
_cell.length_a   1.000
_cell.length_b   1.000
_cell.length_c   1.000
_cell.angle_alpha   90.00
_cell.angle_beta   90.00
_cell.angle_gamma   90.00
#
_symmetry.space_group_name_H-M   'P 1'
#
loop_
_entity.id
_entity.type
_entity.pdbx_description
1 polymer ?
#
loop_
_entity_poly.entity_id
_entity_poly.type
_entity_poly.pdbx_seq_one_letter_code
_entity_poly.pdbx_strand_id
1 'polypeptide(L)'
;LHTLFPYTTLFRSVKTLVYESIDNINEVVDFGAHFDKVNENFKYTKEGAHSTSRIVHTKDETGKELFLSLLAALKNKKNVKIFENTTLLDLITKDNICFGGTAIRGKERINIYSRETILATGGIGGLFKNSTSRRRLTGDGIAIALRHNIKTSDLNYVQFHPTALYDDKVNCEKFLISESLRGEGAKLLNECGERFVDELLPRDVVAKAVYNEEEKSKKPYVFLDISFKGKEYIIDRFPGIYKKCLECGIDITKNKIPVTPVQHYHMGGLAVDLDSKTSMNHLFACGERSEEHTSELQSPSGS
;
A
#
# COMPACT_ATOMS: atom_id res chain seq x y z
N LEU A 1 0.46 -1.82 -35.24
CA LEU A 1 -0.33 -0.75 -34.59
C LEU A 1 -0.98 -1.21 -33.27
N HIS A 2 -1.34 -2.49 -33.10
CA HIS A 2 -1.92 -3.02 -31.85
C HIS A 2 -0.92 -3.15 -30.68
N THR A 3 0.38 -3.19 -30.93
CA THR A 3 1.43 -3.31 -29.91
C THR A 3 1.86 -1.97 -29.28
N LEU A 4 1.43 -0.83 -29.84
CA LEU A 4 1.78 0.51 -29.30
C LEU A 4 0.74 1.06 -28.31
N PHE A 5 -0.48 0.54 -28.30
CA PHE A 5 -1.57 1.05 -27.46
C PHE A 5 -1.33 0.90 -25.93
N PRO A 6 -0.83 -0.23 -25.40
CA PRO A 6 -0.57 -0.36 -23.98
C PRO A 6 0.54 0.59 -23.50
N TYR A 7 1.61 0.73 -24.29
CA TYR A 7 2.73 1.61 -23.96
C TYR A 7 2.35 3.10 -23.93
N THR A 8 1.44 3.53 -24.79
CA THR A 8 1.00 4.93 -24.80
C THR A 8 0.13 5.28 -23.60
N THR A 9 -0.72 4.36 -23.13
CA THR A 9 -1.56 4.56 -21.94
C THR A 9 -0.71 4.55 -20.68
N LEU A 10 0.15 3.56 -20.51
CA LEU A 10 1.13 3.49 -19.40
C LEU A 10 2.00 4.74 -19.37
N PHE A 11 2.51 5.21 -20.51
CA PHE A 11 3.32 6.41 -20.59
C PHE A 11 2.55 7.66 -20.17
N ARG A 12 1.27 7.77 -20.53
CA ARG A 12 0.40 8.89 -20.10
C ARG A 12 0.19 8.87 -18.59
N SER A 13 -0.12 7.73 -18.00
CA SER A 13 -0.32 7.61 -16.56
C SER A 13 0.94 7.98 -15.78
N VAL A 14 2.12 7.49 -16.20
CA VAL A 14 3.41 7.87 -15.61
C VAL A 14 3.65 9.37 -15.74
N LYS A 15 3.34 9.96 -16.91
CA LYS A 15 3.47 11.40 -17.12
C LYS A 15 2.60 12.19 -16.15
N THR A 16 1.32 11.84 -16.04
CA THR A 16 0.37 12.47 -15.10
C THR A 16 0.91 12.40 -13.67
N LEU A 17 1.30 11.21 -13.20
CA LEU A 17 1.87 11.02 -11.86
C LEU A 17 3.06 11.94 -11.59
N VAL A 18 4.01 12.01 -12.53
CA VAL A 18 5.24 12.80 -12.36
C VAL A 18 4.93 14.31 -12.36
N TYR A 19 4.12 14.79 -13.30
CA TYR A 19 3.85 16.22 -13.42
C TYR A 19 2.93 16.76 -12.34
N GLU A 20 1.98 15.98 -11.86
CA GLU A 20 1.02 16.41 -10.84
C GLU A 20 1.51 16.14 -9.41
N SER A 21 2.62 15.43 -9.24
CA SER A 21 3.11 15.00 -7.92
C SER A 21 3.37 16.17 -6.95
N ILE A 22 3.94 17.26 -7.45
CA ILE A 22 4.26 18.43 -6.61
C ILE A 22 2.96 19.13 -6.14
N ASP A 23 2.02 19.33 -7.05
CA ASP A 23 0.74 19.99 -6.75
C ASP A 23 -0.08 19.15 -5.77
N ASN A 24 -0.13 17.83 -5.98
CA ASN A 24 -0.81 16.90 -5.09
C ASN A 24 -0.19 16.84 -3.68
N ILE A 25 1.15 16.94 -3.56
CA ILE A 25 1.82 17.04 -2.25
C ILE A 25 1.44 18.37 -1.56
N ASN A 26 1.42 19.47 -2.28
CA ASN A 26 1.02 20.76 -1.73
C ASN A 26 -0.46 20.75 -1.30
N GLU A 27 -1.34 20.12 -2.07
CA GLU A 27 -2.76 19.99 -1.72
C GLU A 27 -2.96 19.23 -0.40
N VAL A 28 -2.25 18.12 -0.17
CA VAL A 28 -2.37 17.41 1.12
C VAL A 28 -1.77 18.20 2.28
N VAL A 29 -0.76 19.03 2.04
CA VAL A 29 -0.25 20.01 3.04
C VAL A 29 -1.32 21.04 3.36
N ASP A 30 -2.03 21.58 2.38
CA ASP A 30 -3.14 22.53 2.56
C ASP A 30 -4.30 21.89 3.36
N PHE A 31 -4.51 20.57 3.25
CA PHE A 31 -5.42 19.82 4.11
C PHE A 31 -4.88 19.55 5.52
N GLY A 32 -3.67 20.01 5.83
CA GLY A 32 -3.07 19.93 7.16
C GLY A 32 -2.08 18.79 7.37
N ALA A 33 -1.61 18.14 6.32
CA ALA A 33 -0.57 17.13 6.46
C ALA A 33 0.80 17.77 6.71
N HIS A 34 1.58 17.17 7.61
CA HIS A 34 2.91 17.66 7.99
C HIS A 34 3.98 16.65 7.53
N PHE A 35 4.93 17.13 6.75
CA PHE A 35 6.11 16.38 6.35
C PHE A 35 7.35 16.90 7.04
N ASP A 36 8.33 16.02 7.24
CA ASP A 36 9.63 16.39 7.81
C ASP A 36 10.32 17.41 6.91
N LYS A 37 10.92 18.43 7.52
CA LYS A 37 11.61 19.53 6.83
C LYS A 37 13.03 19.73 7.36
N VAL A 38 13.88 20.27 6.50
CA VAL A 38 15.21 20.80 6.83
C VAL A 38 15.30 22.19 6.21
N ASN A 39 15.52 23.21 7.04
CA ASN A 39 15.59 24.63 6.61
C ASN A 39 14.41 25.01 5.68
N GLU A 40 13.19 24.80 6.13
CA GLU A 40 11.92 25.08 5.43
C GLU A 40 11.63 24.22 4.18
N ASN A 41 12.60 23.46 3.67
CA ASN A 41 12.41 22.55 2.54
C ASN A 41 12.02 21.17 3.01
N PHE A 42 11.26 20.42 2.21
CA PHE A 42 10.95 19.03 2.48
C PHE A 42 12.22 18.19 2.60
N LYS A 43 12.27 17.35 3.61
CA LYS A 43 13.29 16.32 3.75
C LYS A 43 12.90 15.13 2.89
N TYR A 44 13.79 14.76 1.97
CA TYR A 44 13.56 13.61 1.10
C TYR A 44 14.30 12.38 1.60
N THR A 45 13.66 11.22 1.45
CA THR A 45 14.27 9.91 1.68
C THR A 45 14.26 9.07 0.41
N LYS A 46 14.95 7.95 0.48
CA LYS A 46 15.12 6.97 -0.60
C LYS A 46 14.64 5.60 -0.12
N GLU A 47 13.96 4.90 -1.00
CA GLU A 47 13.59 3.49 -0.82
C GLU A 47 14.31 2.59 -1.82
N GLY A 48 14.08 1.29 -1.74
CA GLY A 48 14.64 0.32 -2.69
C GLY A 48 14.29 0.67 -4.13
N ALA A 49 15.15 0.31 -5.07
CA ALA A 49 15.05 0.60 -6.50
C ALA A 49 15.02 2.10 -6.90
N HIS A 50 15.11 3.05 -5.95
CA HIS A 50 15.18 4.47 -6.28
C HIS A 50 16.63 4.92 -6.58
N SER A 51 16.81 5.63 -7.68
CA SER A 51 18.10 6.21 -8.07
C SER A 51 18.48 7.43 -7.20
N THR A 52 17.47 8.18 -6.69
CA THR A 52 17.66 9.40 -5.89
C THR A 52 16.64 9.51 -4.77
N SER A 53 16.93 10.32 -3.74
CA SER A 53 15.98 10.65 -2.68
C SER A 53 14.92 11.58 -3.23
N ARG A 54 13.66 11.11 -3.26
CA ARG A 54 12.53 11.83 -3.83
C ARG A 54 11.24 11.72 -3.03
N ILE A 55 11.24 10.94 -1.93
CA ILE A 55 10.05 10.66 -1.14
C ILE A 55 9.96 11.64 0.02
N VAL A 56 8.88 12.41 0.08
CA VAL A 56 8.52 13.18 1.27
C VAL A 56 7.99 12.23 2.33
N HIS A 57 8.28 12.49 3.59
CA HIS A 57 7.92 11.58 4.66
C HIS A 57 7.68 12.31 5.99
N THR A 58 6.98 11.66 6.89
CA THR A 58 6.87 12.02 8.30
C THR A 58 7.42 10.85 9.09
N LYS A 59 8.72 10.89 9.41
CA LYS A 59 9.45 9.78 10.06
C LYS A 59 9.17 8.45 9.34
N ASP A 60 8.61 7.47 10.07
CA ASP A 60 8.17 6.16 9.54
C ASP A 60 6.64 5.96 9.58
N GLU A 61 5.88 7.05 9.76
CA GLU A 61 4.41 7.04 9.90
C GLU A 61 3.67 7.93 8.88
N THR A 62 4.22 8.13 7.68
CA THR A 62 3.67 9.03 6.65
C THR A 62 2.21 8.73 6.32
N GLY A 63 1.86 7.47 6.12
CA GLY A 63 0.47 7.10 5.81
C GLY A 63 -0.52 7.40 6.94
N LYS A 64 -0.08 7.29 8.19
CA LYS A 64 -0.88 7.67 9.36
C LYS A 64 -1.10 9.17 9.42
N GLU A 65 -0.06 9.97 9.18
CA GLU A 65 -0.15 11.42 9.12
C GLU A 65 -1.14 11.86 8.06
N LEU A 66 -1.00 11.39 6.82
CA LEU A 66 -1.93 11.70 5.74
C LEU A 66 -3.38 11.33 6.07
N PHE A 67 -3.59 10.12 6.59
CA PHE A 67 -4.93 9.67 6.95
C PHE A 67 -5.59 10.55 8.01
N LEU A 68 -4.86 10.90 9.07
CA LEU A 68 -5.41 11.69 10.18
C LEU A 68 -5.69 13.13 9.75
N SER A 69 -4.82 13.74 8.97
CA SER A 69 -4.99 15.12 8.47
C SER A 69 -6.17 15.22 7.51
N LEU A 70 -6.27 14.31 6.53
CA LEU A 70 -7.39 14.28 5.59
C LEU A 70 -8.72 13.99 6.31
N LEU A 71 -8.73 13.07 7.29
CA LEU A 71 -9.93 12.79 8.08
C LEU A 71 -10.36 14.01 8.91
N ALA A 72 -9.42 14.76 9.48
CA ALA A 72 -9.70 15.98 10.21
C ALA A 72 -10.27 17.08 9.28
N ALA A 73 -9.67 17.26 8.10
CA ALA A 73 -10.19 18.18 7.10
C ALA A 73 -11.61 17.82 6.64
N LEU A 74 -11.87 16.52 6.44
CA LEU A 74 -13.17 16.00 6.02
C LEU A 74 -14.26 16.23 7.07
N LYS A 75 -13.97 16.01 8.35
CA LYS A 75 -14.92 16.21 9.46
C LYS A 75 -15.45 17.66 9.56
N ASN A 76 -14.69 18.63 9.06
CA ASN A 76 -15.07 20.03 9.04
C ASN A 76 -15.97 20.41 7.85
N LYS A 77 -16.22 19.50 6.90
CA LYS A 77 -17.05 19.75 5.72
C LYS A 77 -18.52 19.45 6.01
N LYS A 78 -19.39 20.48 6.01
CA LYS A 78 -20.83 20.35 6.31
C LYS A 78 -21.61 19.55 5.26
N ASN A 79 -21.09 19.43 4.05
CA ASN A 79 -21.71 18.71 2.93
C ASN A 79 -21.28 17.24 2.84
N VAL A 80 -20.51 16.74 3.81
CA VAL A 80 -20.05 15.35 3.86
C VAL A 80 -20.80 14.60 4.96
N LYS A 81 -21.29 13.41 4.62
CA LYS A 81 -21.93 12.49 5.55
C LYS A 81 -21.18 11.17 5.60
N ILE A 82 -20.67 10.82 6.77
CA ILE A 82 -19.92 9.58 7.00
C ILE A 82 -20.86 8.54 7.62
N PHE A 83 -20.95 7.37 7.00
CA PHE A 83 -21.69 6.23 7.52
C PHE A 83 -20.71 5.19 8.07
N GLU A 84 -20.42 5.28 9.36
CA GLU A 84 -19.61 4.28 10.06
C GLU A 84 -20.36 2.96 10.24
N ASN A 85 -19.62 1.85 10.39
CA ASN A 85 -20.17 0.51 10.58
C ASN A 85 -21.20 0.11 9.50
N THR A 86 -20.94 0.55 8.27
CA THR A 86 -21.81 0.34 7.12
C THR A 86 -21.01 -0.37 6.02
N THR A 87 -21.50 -1.51 5.57
CA THR A 87 -20.83 -2.34 4.55
C THR A 87 -21.58 -2.28 3.24
N LEU A 88 -20.90 -1.95 2.14
CA LEU A 88 -21.45 -2.04 0.79
C LEU A 88 -21.70 -3.52 0.47
N LEU A 89 -22.91 -3.86 0.03
CA LEU A 89 -23.31 -5.20 -0.38
C LEU A 89 -23.28 -5.37 -1.90
N ASP A 90 -23.80 -4.36 -2.60
CA ASP A 90 -23.91 -4.39 -4.07
C ASP A 90 -24.12 -3.00 -4.67
N LEU A 91 -23.97 -2.87 -5.99
CA LEU A 91 -24.34 -1.67 -6.74
C LEU A 91 -25.83 -1.72 -7.14
N ILE A 92 -26.44 -0.56 -7.29
CA ILE A 92 -27.76 -0.38 -7.89
C ILE A 92 -27.52 0.02 -9.35
N THR A 93 -27.80 -0.90 -10.27
CA THR A 93 -27.44 -0.70 -11.68
C THR A 93 -28.63 -1.01 -12.61
N LYS A 94 -28.67 -0.33 -13.77
CA LYS A 94 -29.59 -0.64 -14.86
C LYS A 94 -28.94 -0.16 -16.18
N ASP A 95 -29.02 -0.97 -17.23
CA ASP A 95 -28.57 -0.62 -18.59
C ASP A 95 -27.12 -0.05 -18.64
N ASN A 96 -26.19 -0.70 -17.92
CA ASN A 96 -24.80 -0.28 -17.76
C ASN A 96 -24.63 1.12 -17.13
N ILE A 97 -25.56 1.53 -16.27
CA ILE A 97 -25.53 2.78 -15.51
C ILE A 97 -25.57 2.46 -14.03
N CYS A 98 -24.68 3.04 -13.23
CA CYS A 98 -24.70 2.97 -11.78
C CYS A 98 -25.56 4.11 -11.20
N PHE A 99 -26.46 3.77 -10.26
CA PHE A 99 -27.33 4.72 -9.58
C PHE A 99 -27.04 4.79 -8.08
N GLY A 100 -25.95 4.18 -7.61
CA GLY A 100 -25.58 4.12 -6.20
C GLY A 100 -25.31 2.71 -5.73
N GLY A 101 -25.50 2.47 -4.44
CA GLY A 101 -25.22 1.19 -3.81
C GLY A 101 -26.22 0.78 -2.73
N THR A 102 -26.34 -0.53 -2.55
CA THR A 102 -27.04 -1.14 -1.42
C THR A 102 -26.03 -1.47 -0.33
N ALA A 103 -26.27 -1.03 0.88
CA ALA A 103 -25.41 -1.26 2.03
C ALA A 103 -26.18 -1.89 3.20
N ILE A 104 -25.44 -2.45 4.15
CA ILE A 104 -26.00 -2.95 5.42
C ILE A 104 -25.38 -2.19 6.58
N ARG A 105 -26.20 -1.75 7.50
CA ARG A 105 -25.82 -1.12 8.76
C ARG A 105 -26.50 -1.85 9.92
N GLY A 106 -25.72 -2.60 10.67
CA GLY A 106 -26.27 -3.52 11.66
C GLY A 106 -27.11 -4.61 10.98
N LYS A 107 -28.44 -4.59 11.19
CA LYS A 107 -29.39 -5.52 10.55
C LYS A 107 -30.23 -4.86 9.44
N GLU A 108 -30.05 -3.57 9.24
CA GLU A 108 -30.84 -2.79 8.29
C GLU A 108 -30.13 -2.73 6.92
N ARG A 109 -30.86 -3.06 5.85
CA ARG A 109 -30.43 -2.84 4.48
C ARG A 109 -30.87 -1.45 4.03
N ILE A 110 -29.94 -0.65 3.53
CA ILE A 110 -30.18 0.71 3.06
C ILE A 110 -29.76 0.85 1.59
N ASN A 111 -30.58 1.55 0.80
CA ASN A 111 -30.22 1.93 -0.56
C ASN A 111 -29.79 3.39 -0.56
N ILE A 112 -28.63 3.66 -1.12
CA ILE A 112 -28.05 4.98 -1.25
C ILE A 112 -28.02 5.29 -2.75
N TYR A 113 -28.86 6.22 -3.19
CA TYR A 113 -28.90 6.67 -4.57
C TYR A 113 -27.98 7.86 -4.77
N SER A 114 -27.24 7.85 -5.88
CA SER A 114 -26.30 8.92 -6.22
C SER A 114 -26.23 9.15 -7.72
N ARG A 115 -25.81 10.34 -8.15
CA ARG A 115 -25.53 10.62 -9.57
C ARG A 115 -24.23 9.96 -10.01
N GLU A 116 -23.23 10.00 -9.13
CA GLU A 116 -21.92 9.38 -9.36
C GLU A 116 -21.57 8.51 -8.14
N THR A 117 -20.91 7.40 -8.39
CA THR A 117 -20.45 6.47 -7.36
C THR A 117 -18.95 6.24 -7.51
N ILE A 118 -18.20 6.30 -6.42
CA ILE A 118 -16.76 6.02 -6.40
C ILE A 118 -16.50 4.80 -5.52
N LEU A 119 -15.91 3.76 -6.09
CA LEU A 119 -15.42 2.60 -5.35
C LEU A 119 -13.99 2.86 -4.86
N ALA A 120 -13.79 2.93 -3.56
CA ALA A 120 -12.49 3.06 -2.89
C ALA A 120 -12.35 2.01 -1.78
N THR A 121 -12.69 0.76 -2.11
CA THR A 121 -12.92 -0.33 -1.14
C THR A 121 -11.66 -1.11 -0.74
N GLY A 122 -10.48 -0.69 -1.20
CA GLY A 122 -9.20 -1.34 -0.92
C GLY A 122 -9.00 -2.68 -1.62
N GLY A 123 -7.91 -3.35 -1.35
CA GLY A 123 -7.45 -4.57 -2.04
C GLY A 123 -8.02 -5.89 -1.51
N ILE A 124 -7.23 -6.95 -1.68
CA ILE A 124 -7.60 -8.34 -1.36
C ILE A 124 -6.76 -8.94 -0.22
N GLY A 125 -5.92 -8.15 0.43
CA GLY A 125 -4.91 -8.66 1.36
C GLY A 125 -5.47 -9.47 2.53
N GLY A 126 -6.72 -9.21 2.93
CA GLY A 126 -7.41 -9.98 3.97
C GLY A 126 -7.67 -11.44 3.63
N LEU A 127 -7.57 -11.85 2.35
CA LEU A 127 -7.69 -13.24 1.90
C LEU A 127 -6.41 -14.06 2.17
N PHE A 128 -5.27 -13.40 2.36
CA PHE A 128 -3.99 -14.06 2.58
C PHE A 128 -3.77 -14.35 4.06
N LYS A 129 -3.16 -15.51 4.36
CA LYS A 129 -2.84 -15.92 5.73
C LYS A 129 -1.93 -14.90 6.43
N ASN A 130 -0.91 -14.43 5.72
CA ASN A 130 0.05 -13.42 6.18
C ASN A 130 -0.02 -12.21 5.26
N SER A 131 -0.42 -11.07 5.80
CA SER A 131 -0.58 -9.83 5.04
C SER A 131 -0.37 -8.62 5.94
N THR A 132 0.11 -7.52 5.37
CA THR A 132 0.14 -6.21 6.03
C THR A 132 -1.21 -5.50 5.94
N SER A 133 -2.13 -6.01 5.15
CA SER A 133 -3.47 -5.44 5.00
C SER A 133 -4.41 -5.89 6.11
N ARG A 134 -5.39 -5.03 6.41
CA ARG A 134 -6.44 -5.37 7.38
C ARG A 134 -7.26 -6.57 6.91
N ARG A 135 -7.58 -7.47 7.82
CA ARG A 135 -8.34 -8.71 7.53
C ARG A 135 -9.69 -8.50 6.85
N ARG A 136 -10.29 -7.32 6.98
CA ARG A 136 -11.56 -6.94 6.34
C ARG A 136 -11.43 -6.60 4.86
N LEU A 137 -10.22 -6.46 4.32
CA LEU A 137 -9.99 -6.17 2.90
C LEU A 137 -10.03 -7.46 2.09
N THR A 138 -11.22 -7.94 1.77
CA THR A 138 -11.49 -9.25 1.18
C THR A 138 -11.87 -9.20 -0.30
N GLY A 139 -11.63 -8.07 -0.97
CA GLY A 139 -11.89 -7.93 -2.39
C GLY A 139 -13.36 -7.69 -2.75
N ASP A 140 -14.20 -7.29 -1.80
CA ASP A 140 -15.64 -7.17 -2.00
C ASP A 140 -16.03 -6.28 -3.18
N GLY A 141 -15.34 -5.14 -3.37
CA GLY A 141 -15.61 -4.28 -4.53
C GLY A 141 -15.20 -4.90 -5.87
N ILE A 142 -14.15 -5.77 -5.93
CA ILE A 142 -13.85 -6.55 -7.15
C ILE A 142 -14.95 -7.57 -7.39
N ALA A 143 -15.38 -8.28 -6.36
CA ALA A 143 -16.47 -9.24 -6.46
C ALA A 143 -17.78 -8.59 -6.93
N ILE A 144 -18.09 -7.39 -6.42
CA ILE A 144 -19.22 -6.58 -6.89
C ILE A 144 -19.06 -6.23 -8.38
N ALA A 145 -17.89 -5.72 -8.75
CA ALA A 145 -17.61 -5.34 -10.14
C ALA A 145 -17.77 -6.52 -11.12
N LEU A 146 -17.26 -7.69 -10.75
CA LEU A 146 -17.38 -8.91 -11.56
C LEU A 146 -18.85 -9.34 -11.73
N ARG A 147 -19.69 -9.24 -10.69
CA ARG A 147 -21.12 -9.53 -10.79
C ARG A 147 -21.86 -8.62 -11.77
N HIS A 148 -21.39 -7.40 -11.91
CA HIS A 148 -21.97 -6.40 -12.84
C HIS A 148 -21.23 -6.30 -14.18
N ASN A 149 -20.37 -7.27 -14.52
CA ASN A 149 -19.58 -7.31 -15.76
C ASN A 149 -18.73 -6.04 -16.00
N ILE A 150 -18.29 -5.39 -14.93
CA ILE A 150 -17.37 -4.26 -15.01
C ILE A 150 -15.98 -4.81 -15.36
N LYS A 151 -15.29 -4.17 -16.28
CA LYS A 151 -13.97 -4.61 -16.74
C LYS A 151 -12.96 -4.56 -15.59
N THR A 152 -12.17 -5.62 -15.48
CA THR A 152 -11.06 -5.75 -14.54
C THR A 152 -9.78 -6.08 -15.28
N SER A 153 -8.64 -5.79 -14.70
CA SER A 153 -7.32 -6.12 -15.24
C SER A 153 -6.39 -6.64 -14.15
N ASP A 154 -5.45 -7.47 -14.53
CA ASP A 154 -4.30 -7.93 -13.74
C ASP A 154 -4.61 -8.45 -12.33
N LEU A 155 -5.78 -9.08 -12.13
CA LEU A 155 -6.23 -9.61 -10.83
C LEU A 155 -5.29 -10.65 -10.21
N ASN A 156 -4.40 -11.24 -10.98
CA ASN A 156 -3.39 -12.19 -10.56
C ASN A 156 -2.09 -11.52 -10.08
N TYR A 157 -1.92 -10.21 -10.24
CA TYR A 157 -0.73 -9.51 -9.78
C TYR A 157 -0.85 -9.11 -8.31
N VAL A 158 -0.11 -9.80 -7.47
CA VAL A 158 -0.04 -9.58 -6.03
C VAL A 158 1.41 -9.34 -5.65
N GLN A 159 1.67 -8.22 -4.99
CA GLN A 159 3.00 -7.90 -4.50
C GLN A 159 3.22 -8.46 -3.10
N PHE A 160 4.37 -9.10 -2.90
CA PHE A 160 4.86 -9.50 -1.59
C PHE A 160 5.94 -8.52 -1.13
N HIS A 161 5.74 -7.96 0.07
CA HIS A 161 6.76 -7.15 0.72
C HIS A 161 7.78 -8.06 1.43
N PRO A 162 9.08 -7.87 1.23
CA PRO A 162 10.09 -8.79 1.74
C PRO A 162 10.28 -8.77 3.25
N THR A 163 9.88 -7.68 3.93
CA THR A 163 10.23 -7.45 5.33
C THR A 163 9.00 -7.06 6.17
N ALA A 164 8.18 -8.03 6.55
CA ALA A 164 7.24 -7.87 7.67
C ALA A 164 7.85 -8.48 8.94
N LEU A 165 7.53 -7.89 10.09
CA LEU A 165 7.95 -8.46 11.38
C LEU A 165 7.39 -9.88 11.53
N TYR A 166 8.29 -10.84 11.70
CA TYR A 166 7.88 -12.21 11.98
C TYR A 166 7.35 -12.31 13.42
N ASP A 167 6.18 -12.88 13.55
CA ASP A 167 5.59 -13.34 14.81
C ASP A 167 4.81 -14.65 14.57
N ASP A 168 4.61 -15.45 15.59
CA ASP A 168 3.92 -16.74 15.49
C ASP A 168 2.40 -16.62 15.33
N LYS A 169 1.86 -15.39 15.34
CA LYS A 169 0.43 -15.16 15.21
C LYS A 169 -0.03 -15.43 13.78
N VAL A 170 -1.01 -16.31 13.63
CA VAL A 170 -1.60 -16.68 12.35
C VAL A 170 -2.89 -15.89 12.14
N ASN A 171 -3.21 -15.57 10.88
CA ASN A 171 -4.43 -14.86 10.50
C ASN A 171 -4.60 -13.48 11.18
N CYS A 172 -3.51 -12.79 11.44
CA CYS A 172 -3.51 -11.41 11.91
C CYS A 172 -2.83 -10.49 10.88
N GLU A 173 -3.05 -9.19 11.02
CA GLU A 173 -2.32 -8.16 10.29
C GLU A 173 -0.85 -8.19 10.74
N LYS A 174 0.07 -8.37 9.79
CA LYS A 174 1.51 -8.37 10.06
C LYS A 174 2.03 -6.94 10.05
N PHE A 175 2.90 -6.65 11.00
CA PHE A 175 3.50 -5.32 11.08
C PHE A 175 4.58 -5.15 10.00
N LEU A 176 4.42 -4.13 9.17
CA LEU A 176 5.38 -3.80 8.12
C LEU A 176 6.66 -3.20 8.73
N ILE A 177 7.79 -3.84 8.46
CA ILE A 177 9.10 -3.20 8.62
C ILE A 177 9.38 -2.45 7.32
N SER A 178 9.16 -1.15 7.37
CA SER A 178 9.21 -0.27 6.18
C SER A 178 10.47 -0.47 5.35
N GLU A 179 10.32 -0.35 4.05
CA GLU A 179 11.44 -0.37 3.09
C GLU A 179 12.47 0.73 3.38
N SER A 180 12.07 1.81 4.03
CA SER A 180 12.97 2.88 4.42
C SER A 180 14.14 2.40 5.30
N LEU A 181 13.99 1.32 6.10
CA LEU A 181 15.11 0.73 6.82
C LEU A 181 16.18 0.22 5.85
N ARG A 182 15.77 -0.48 4.79
CA ARG A 182 16.69 -0.97 3.74
C ARG A 182 17.29 0.21 2.97
N GLY A 183 16.49 1.23 2.67
CA GLY A 183 16.94 2.48 2.06
C GLY A 183 17.99 3.22 2.90
N GLU A 184 17.90 3.14 4.23
CA GLU A 184 18.89 3.67 5.19
C GLU A 184 20.06 2.71 5.43
N GLY A 185 20.11 1.58 4.73
CA GLY A 185 21.25 0.66 4.69
C GLY A 185 21.12 -0.56 5.60
N ALA A 186 19.93 -0.85 6.16
CA ALA A 186 19.72 -2.09 6.91
C ALA A 186 20.02 -3.32 6.04
N LYS A 187 20.64 -4.35 6.63
CA LYS A 187 21.14 -5.53 5.93
C LYS A 187 20.32 -6.76 6.21
N LEU A 188 19.98 -7.51 5.16
CA LEU A 188 19.35 -8.82 5.25
C LEU A 188 20.41 -9.90 5.49
N LEU A 189 20.27 -10.62 6.60
CA LEU A 189 21.23 -11.62 7.05
C LEU A 189 20.53 -12.98 7.23
N ASN A 190 21.23 -14.05 6.82
CA ASN A 190 20.83 -15.42 7.09
C ASN A 190 21.10 -15.81 8.56
N GLU A 191 20.83 -17.06 8.90
CA GLU A 191 21.07 -17.62 10.23
C GLU A 191 22.54 -17.54 10.66
N CYS A 192 23.47 -17.68 9.71
CA CYS A 192 24.90 -17.60 9.95
C CYS A 192 25.40 -16.14 10.11
N GLY A 193 24.52 -15.16 9.91
CA GLY A 193 24.89 -13.73 9.95
C GLY A 193 25.48 -13.22 8.64
N GLU A 194 25.34 -13.95 7.55
CA GLU A 194 25.85 -13.59 6.23
C GLU A 194 24.78 -12.85 5.41
N ARG A 195 25.19 -11.80 4.70
CA ARG A 195 24.36 -11.09 3.74
C ARG A 195 24.17 -11.95 2.48
N PHE A 196 22.94 -12.16 2.05
CA PHE A 196 22.61 -13.09 0.95
C PHE A 196 21.95 -12.41 -0.27
N VAL A 197 21.57 -11.12 -0.16
CA VAL A 197 20.93 -10.37 -1.24
C VAL A 197 21.28 -8.88 -1.14
N ASP A 198 21.22 -8.16 -2.25
CA ASP A 198 21.23 -6.70 -2.23
C ASP A 198 19.82 -6.19 -1.87
N GLU A 199 19.69 -5.52 -0.76
CA GLU A 199 18.45 -5.05 -0.17
C GLU A 199 17.75 -3.96 -0.99
N LEU A 200 18.46 -3.32 -1.91
CA LEU A 200 17.95 -2.25 -2.76
C LEU A 200 17.41 -2.74 -4.11
N LEU A 201 17.46 -4.05 -4.37
CA LEU A 201 16.80 -4.65 -5.53
C LEU A 201 15.28 -4.54 -5.43
N PRO A 202 14.55 -4.73 -6.55
CA PRO A 202 13.09 -4.75 -6.55
C PRO A 202 12.51 -5.73 -5.52
N ARG A 203 11.34 -5.39 -4.97
CA ARG A 203 10.69 -6.14 -3.86
C ARG A 203 10.49 -7.62 -4.15
N ASP A 204 10.09 -7.96 -5.37
CA ASP A 204 9.89 -9.34 -5.82
C ASP A 204 11.19 -10.15 -5.77
N VAL A 205 12.31 -9.56 -6.22
CA VAL A 205 13.63 -10.18 -6.18
C VAL A 205 14.07 -10.41 -4.73
N VAL A 206 13.92 -9.38 -3.88
CA VAL A 206 14.29 -9.49 -2.46
C VAL A 206 13.38 -10.47 -1.73
N ALA A 207 12.07 -10.42 -1.95
CA ALA A 207 11.11 -11.34 -1.34
C ALA A 207 11.39 -12.81 -1.72
N LYS A 208 11.71 -13.05 -3.00
CA LYS A 208 12.11 -14.39 -3.47
C LYS A 208 13.42 -14.87 -2.85
N ALA A 209 14.40 -13.97 -2.70
CA ALA A 209 15.67 -14.30 -2.06
C ALA A 209 15.46 -14.66 -0.58
N VAL A 210 14.64 -13.89 0.15
CA VAL A 210 14.28 -14.20 1.55
C VAL A 210 13.57 -15.54 1.65
N TYR A 211 12.55 -15.78 0.83
CA TYR A 211 11.84 -17.08 0.79
C TYR A 211 12.78 -18.25 0.55
N ASN A 212 13.69 -18.13 -0.41
CA ASN A 212 14.68 -19.18 -0.70
C ASN A 212 15.61 -19.44 0.50
N GLU A 213 15.96 -18.41 1.27
CA GLU A 213 16.81 -18.55 2.45
C GLU A 213 16.05 -19.19 3.62
N GLU A 214 14.76 -18.87 3.79
CA GLU A 214 13.85 -19.53 4.74
C GLU A 214 13.73 -21.03 4.44
N GLU A 215 13.57 -21.40 3.15
CA GLU A 215 13.49 -22.81 2.73
C GLU A 215 14.82 -23.57 3.00
N LYS A 216 15.97 -22.95 2.79
CA LYS A 216 17.29 -23.56 3.07
C LYS A 216 17.52 -23.78 4.56
N SER A 217 17.25 -22.76 5.36
CA SER A 217 17.45 -22.81 6.82
C SER A 217 16.36 -23.56 7.56
N LYS A 218 15.21 -23.81 6.90
CA LYS A 218 13.97 -24.35 7.49
C LYS A 218 13.46 -23.49 8.66
N LYS A 219 13.79 -22.22 8.67
CA LYS A 219 13.27 -21.22 9.60
C LYS A 219 12.30 -20.30 8.87
N PRO A 220 11.16 -19.92 9.49
CA PRO A 220 10.14 -19.10 8.86
C PRO A 220 10.47 -17.60 8.88
N TYR A 221 11.74 -17.23 8.95
CA TYR A 221 12.22 -15.85 8.93
C TYR A 221 13.71 -15.77 8.63
N VAL A 222 14.13 -14.62 8.19
CA VAL A 222 15.52 -14.15 8.14
C VAL A 222 15.69 -12.96 9.07
N PHE A 223 16.87 -12.36 9.13
CA PHE A 223 17.14 -11.22 9.99
C PHE A 223 17.38 -9.94 9.18
N LEU A 224 16.83 -8.82 9.66
CA LEU A 224 17.15 -7.48 9.19
C LEU A 224 17.92 -6.75 10.30
N ASP A 225 19.09 -6.20 9.99
CA ASP A 225 19.96 -5.51 10.95
C ASP A 225 20.15 -4.05 10.56
N ILE A 226 19.86 -3.14 11.48
CA ILE A 226 20.11 -1.70 11.40
C ILE A 226 20.86 -1.19 12.64
N SER A 227 21.23 -2.04 13.58
CA SER A 227 21.80 -1.66 14.88
C SER A 227 23.07 -0.81 14.77
N PHE A 228 23.82 -0.95 13.69
CA PHE A 228 25.05 -0.19 13.42
C PHE A 228 24.85 1.32 13.19
N LYS A 229 23.59 1.79 12.97
CA LYS A 229 23.26 3.23 12.82
C LYS A 229 23.29 3.99 14.16
N GLY A 230 23.31 3.28 15.28
CA GLY A 230 23.30 3.87 16.60
C GLY A 230 21.90 4.17 17.14
N LYS A 231 21.79 4.14 18.46
CA LYS A 231 20.51 4.21 19.17
C LYS A 231 19.73 5.50 18.91
N GLU A 232 20.38 6.65 19.00
CA GLU A 232 19.71 7.95 18.84
C GLU A 232 19.12 8.10 17.45
N TYR A 233 19.88 7.76 16.42
CA TYR A 233 19.42 7.79 15.04
C TYR A 233 18.21 6.89 14.81
N ILE A 234 18.25 5.64 15.28
CA ILE A 234 17.17 4.67 15.11
C ILE A 234 15.88 5.15 15.77
N ILE A 235 15.96 5.67 17.00
CA ILE A 235 14.78 6.13 17.75
C ILE A 235 14.18 7.39 17.11
N ASP A 236 15.00 8.32 16.63
CA ASP A 236 14.50 9.54 15.97
C ASP A 236 13.88 9.24 14.60
N ARG A 237 14.56 8.43 13.78
CA ARG A 237 14.16 8.16 12.39
C ARG A 237 13.01 7.17 12.27
N PHE A 238 12.95 6.16 13.15
CA PHE A 238 12.02 5.03 13.12
C PHE A 238 11.28 4.82 14.43
N PRO A 239 10.63 5.86 15.02
CA PRO A 239 10.01 5.75 16.33
C PRO A 239 8.88 4.72 16.39
N GLY A 240 8.08 4.59 15.31
CA GLY A 240 6.98 3.63 15.21
C GLY A 240 7.49 2.19 15.17
N ILE A 241 8.48 1.93 14.33
CA ILE A 241 9.09 0.59 14.19
C ILE A 241 9.81 0.21 15.47
N TYR A 242 10.59 1.14 16.05
CA TYR A 242 11.29 0.91 17.33
C TYR A 242 10.31 0.52 18.43
N LYS A 243 9.26 1.31 18.62
CA LYS A 243 8.22 1.04 19.62
C LYS A 243 7.58 -0.33 19.40
N LYS A 244 7.19 -0.64 18.15
CA LYS A 244 6.53 -1.91 17.84
C LYS A 244 7.43 -3.11 18.08
N CYS A 245 8.70 -3.04 17.70
CA CYS A 245 9.68 -4.10 17.97
C CYS A 245 9.90 -4.29 19.47
N LEU A 246 9.99 -3.21 20.24
CA LEU A 246 10.08 -3.28 21.71
C LEU A 246 8.87 -3.97 22.34
N GLU A 247 7.65 -3.71 21.87
CA GLU A 247 6.43 -4.39 22.32
C GLU A 247 6.50 -5.92 22.06
N CYS A 248 7.29 -6.33 21.07
CA CYS A 248 7.58 -7.74 20.76
C CYS A 248 8.86 -8.27 21.44
N GLY A 249 9.48 -7.50 22.34
CA GLY A 249 10.69 -7.90 23.06
C GLY A 249 11.99 -7.72 22.26
N ILE A 250 11.97 -6.98 21.15
CA ILE A 250 13.11 -6.78 20.25
C ILE A 250 13.60 -5.34 20.33
N ASP A 251 14.77 -5.12 20.94
CA ASP A 251 15.45 -3.82 20.92
C ASP A 251 16.31 -3.71 19.65
N ILE A 252 15.76 -3.08 18.59
CA ILE A 252 16.41 -2.97 17.27
C ILE A 252 17.68 -2.11 17.27
N THR A 253 17.99 -1.45 18.38
CA THR A 253 19.27 -0.74 18.56
C THR A 253 20.42 -1.69 18.91
N LYS A 254 20.12 -2.95 19.21
CA LYS A 254 21.06 -3.99 19.65
C LYS A 254 20.82 -5.33 18.99
N ASN A 255 19.57 -5.62 18.63
CA ASN A 255 19.12 -6.91 18.14
C ASN A 255 18.69 -6.82 16.67
N LYS A 256 18.93 -7.89 15.93
CA LYS A 256 18.41 -8.08 14.58
C LYS A 256 16.90 -8.30 14.64
N ILE A 257 16.16 -7.81 13.62
CA ILE A 257 14.72 -7.93 13.51
C ILE A 257 14.40 -9.21 12.73
N PRO A 258 13.65 -10.17 13.26
CA PRO A 258 13.18 -11.31 12.44
C PRO A 258 12.13 -10.82 11.45
N VAL A 259 12.33 -11.09 10.17
CA VAL A 259 11.46 -10.64 9.08
C VAL A 259 11.14 -11.77 8.11
N THR A 260 9.96 -11.70 7.48
CA THR A 260 9.49 -12.68 6.48
C THR A 260 8.69 -11.99 5.40
N PRO A 261 8.65 -12.53 4.16
CA PRO A 261 7.81 -12.00 3.10
C PRO A 261 6.32 -12.21 3.41
N VAL A 262 5.51 -11.19 3.14
CA VAL A 262 4.05 -11.26 3.29
C VAL A 262 3.35 -10.57 2.13
N GLN A 263 2.11 -10.96 1.86
CA GLN A 263 1.27 -10.18 0.95
C GLN A 263 1.18 -8.74 1.44
N HIS A 264 1.34 -7.79 0.52
CA HIS A 264 1.37 -6.37 0.85
C HIS A 264 0.39 -5.56 0.02
N TYR A 265 0.39 -5.71 -1.31
CA TYR A 265 -0.39 -4.90 -2.23
C TYR A 265 -1.02 -5.75 -3.33
N HIS A 266 -2.23 -5.38 -3.75
CA HIS A 266 -2.90 -5.95 -4.92
C HIS A 266 -2.82 -4.95 -6.06
N MET A 267 -2.09 -5.31 -7.11
CA MET A 267 -1.76 -4.40 -8.22
C MET A 267 -2.86 -4.33 -9.25
N GLY A 268 -3.62 -5.40 -9.45
CA GLY A 268 -4.77 -5.42 -10.33
C GLY A 268 -6.03 -4.85 -9.69
N GLY A 269 -7.09 -4.77 -10.46
CA GLY A 269 -8.37 -4.24 -9.98
C GLY A 269 -9.36 -3.94 -11.08
N LEU A 270 -10.23 -2.97 -10.86
CA LEU A 270 -11.13 -2.44 -11.87
C LEU A 270 -10.32 -1.64 -12.90
N ALA A 271 -10.50 -1.96 -14.18
CA ALA A 271 -9.90 -1.19 -15.28
C ALA A 271 -10.52 0.21 -15.32
N VAL A 272 -9.68 1.25 -15.24
CA VAL A 272 -10.09 2.65 -15.26
C VAL A 272 -9.29 3.46 -16.28
N ASP A 273 -9.84 4.60 -16.68
CA ASP A 273 -9.13 5.60 -17.47
C ASP A 273 -8.41 6.63 -16.55
N LEU A 274 -7.75 7.64 -17.13
CA LEU A 274 -7.05 8.69 -16.37
C LEU A 274 -7.97 9.57 -15.52
N ASP A 275 -9.27 9.56 -15.77
CA ASP A 275 -10.29 10.23 -14.98
C ASP A 275 -10.91 9.28 -13.92
N SER A 276 -10.30 8.11 -13.69
CA SER A 276 -10.80 7.06 -12.79
C SER A 276 -12.17 6.46 -13.18
N LYS A 277 -12.62 6.63 -14.43
CA LYS A 277 -13.89 6.10 -14.93
C LYS A 277 -13.75 4.61 -15.23
N THR A 278 -14.71 3.81 -14.78
CA THR A 278 -14.81 2.38 -15.11
C THR A 278 -15.52 2.15 -16.46
N SER A 279 -15.69 0.89 -16.83
CA SER A 279 -16.51 0.52 -18.02
C SER A 279 -18.02 0.68 -17.79
N MET A 280 -18.48 1.03 -16.61
CA MET A 280 -19.87 1.32 -16.26
C MET A 280 -20.07 2.83 -16.11
N ASN A 281 -21.10 3.38 -16.74
CA ASN A 281 -21.42 4.80 -16.64
C ASN A 281 -21.75 5.21 -15.20
N HIS A 282 -21.32 6.39 -14.78
CA HIS A 282 -21.52 6.94 -13.43
C HIS A 282 -20.86 6.13 -12.32
N LEU A 283 -19.87 5.29 -12.67
CA LEU A 283 -19.08 4.53 -11.72
C LEU A 283 -17.58 4.80 -11.93
N PHE A 284 -16.94 5.20 -10.85
CA PHE A 284 -15.49 5.46 -10.77
C PHE A 284 -14.85 4.47 -9.80
N ALA A 285 -13.55 4.26 -9.94
CA ALA A 285 -12.78 3.51 -8.96
C ALA A 285 -11.41 4.15 -8.76
N CYS A 286 -10.92 4.17 -7.52
CA CYS A 286 -9.61 4.72 -7.16
C CYS A 286 -8.94 3.96 -6.01
N GLY A 287 -7.62 4.20 -5.83
CA GLY A 287 -6.79 3.53 -4.85
C GLY A 287 -6.55 2.05 -5.21
N GLU A 288 -6.14 1.22 -4.25
CA GLU A 288 -5.80 -0.21 -4.44
C GLU A 288 -6.94 -1.06 -5.04
N ARG A 289 -8.10 -0.47 -5.33
CA ARG A 289 -9.25 -1.10 -6.01
C ARG A 289 -9.18 -1.00 -7.52
N SER A 290 -8.62 0.08 -8.03
CA SER A 290 -8.43 0.30 -9.46
C SER A 290 -7.09 -0.26 -9.92
N GLU A 291 -7.05 -0.69 -11.17
CA GLU A 291 -5.78 -0.95 -11.83
C GLU A 291 -5.06 0.38 -12.05
N GLU A 292 -4.21 0.75 -11.12
CA GLU A 292 -3.29 1.87 -11.29
C GLU A 292 -1.91 1.34 -11.67
N HIS A 293 -1.53 1.43 -12.92
CA HIS A 293 -0.17 1.13 -13.38
C HIS A 293 0.90 2.03 -12.76
N THR A 294 0.52 2.93 -11.87
CA THR A 294 1.34 4.03 -11.38
C THR A 294 1.64 4.00 -9.89
N SER A 295 0.91 3.24 -9.08
CA SER A 295 1.07 3.31 -7.62
C SER A 295 2.38 2.72 -7.10
N GLU A 296 3.01 1.84 -7.85
CA GLU A 296 4.41 1.41 -7.65
C GLU A 296 5.00 1.01 -9.00
N LEU A 297 5.86 1.85 -9.55
CA LEU A 297 6.71 1.55 -10.71
C LEU A 297 7.72 0.44 -10.36
N GLN A 298 7.23 -0.75 -10.13
CA GLN A 298 8.06 -1.95 -10.13
C GLN A 298 7.77 -2.68 -11.43
N SER A 299 8.81 -2.82 -12.24
CA SER A 299 8.76 -3.61 -13.46
C SER A 299 8.09 -4.95 -13.18
N PRO A 300 7.10 -5.37 -13.99
CA PRO A 300 6.66 -6.76 -13.92
C PRO A 300 7.90 -7.62 -14.19
N SER A 301 8.31 -8.39 -13.20
CA SER A 301 9.29 -9.44 -13.43
C SER A 301 8.64 -10.40 -14.41
N GLY A 302 9.07 -10.36 -15.66
CA GLY A 302 8.69 -11.36 -16.64
C GLY A 302 9.01 -12.74 -16.07
N SER A 303 8.01 -13.59 -16.13
CA SER A 303 8.07 -15.02 -15.78
C SER A 303 9.21 -15.75 -16.45
#